data_9672119915ca94c7daae5a6837400942
#
_entry.id   9672119915ca94c7daae5a6837400942
#
_cell.length_a   1.000
_cell.length_b   1.000
_cell.length_c   1.000
_cell.angle_alpha   90.00
_cell.angle_beta   90.00
_cell.angle_gamma   90.00
#
_symmetry.space_group_name_H-M   'P 1'
#
loop_
_entity.id
_entity.type
_entity.pdbx_description
1 polymer ?
#
loop_
_entity_poly.entity_id
_entity_poly.type
_entity_poly.pdbx_seq_one_letter_code
_entity_poly.pdbx_strand_id
1 'polypeptide(L)'
;IYTLSLHDALPILVISSLERLMSLSDYYFPMFEQEMSNQKIPLEMKYLAIIESALNPKARSRAGATGLWQFMYATGKSYGLEVNNYVDERSDPVRSTKAAAKYLNELYKIFGDWDLTLAAYNSGPGNVTKAIRRSNGKTNYWNLRPYLPRETAGYVPAFLATLYIFEYAKEHGFKPQKRANHLFQTDTIRVKQAIPFKDIAEITGMDVQDIQFFNPSYQLDVVPYVEGRNYAVRLPISEIGKFVSNEQAIYNYLNEQKAQREQVLPEVTKGEQYAGGKSTKKTVYTVKKITKIGRASCRERV
;
A
#
# COMPACT_ATOMS: atom_id res chain seq x y z
N ILE A 1 -42.95 -1.05 -10.00
CA ILE A 1 -41.63 -1.09 -9.34
C ILE A 1 -40.95 -2.39 -9.82
N TYR A 2 -40.09 -2.28 -10.80
CA TYR A 2 -39.25 -3.41 -11.21
C TYR A 2 -38.19 -3.62 -10.11
N THR A 3 -38.38 -4.59 -9.25
CA THR A 3 -37.31 -5.11 -8.39
C THR A 3 -36.32 -5.83 -9.27
N LEU A 4 -35.18 -5.20 -9.54
CA LEU A 4 -34.03 -5.86 -10.14
C LEU A 4 -33.70 -7.11 -9.32
N SER A 5 -33.74 -8.28 -9.94
CA SER A 5 -33.34 -9.52 -9.29
C SER A 5 -31.83 -9.46 -8.96
N LEU A 6 -31.38 -10.22 -7.97
CA LEU A 6 -29.95 -10.33 -7.66
C LEU A 6 -29.10 -10.73 -8.89
N HIS A 7 -29.70 -11.47 -9.83
CA HIS A 7 -29.09 -11.85 -11.11
C HIS A 7 -28.88 -10.67 -12.06
N ASP A 8 -29.78 -9.68 -12.03
CA ASP A 8 -29.67 -8.48 -12.88
C ASP A 8 -28.73 -7.43 -12.26
N ALA A 9 -28.56 -7.46 -10.91
CA ALA A 9 -27.67 -6.54 -10.19
C ALA A 9 -26.19 -6.97 -10.26
N LEU A 10 -25.88 -8.27 -10.31
CA LEU A 10 -24.51 -8.79 -10.37
C LEU A 10 -23.69 -8.25 -11.55
N PRO A 11 -24.20 -8.22 -12.80
CA PRO A 11 -23.47 -7.62 -13.92
C PRO A 11 -23.20 -6.13 -13.73
N ILE A 12 -24.14 -5.38 -13.16
CA ILE A 12 -23.99 -3.93 -12.91
C ILE A 12 -22.90 -3.67 -11.87
N LEU A 13 -22.84 -4.45 -10.80
CA LEU A 13 -21.81 -4.36 -9.77
C LEU A 13 -20.41 -4.71 -10.32
N VAL A 14 -20.32 -5.68 -11.20
CA VAL A 14 -19.06 -6.03 -11.87
C VAL A 14 -18.60 -4.92 -12.80
N ILE A 15 -19.51 -4.36 -13.61
CA ILE A 15 -19.22 -3.25 -14.52
C ILE A 15 -18.71 -2.03 -13.75
N SER A 16 -19.42 -1.59 -12.70
CA SER A 16 -19.01 -0.43 -11.89
C SER A 16 -17.66 -0.64 -11.19
N SER A 17 -17.37 -1.88 -10.79
CA SER A 17 -16.09 -2.25 -10.19
C SER A 17 -14.96 -2.16 -11.21
N LEU A 18 -15.17 -2.63 -12.44
CA LEU A 18 -14.19 -2.56 -13.52
C LEU A 18 -13.95 -1.11 -13.96
N GLU A 19 -15.01 -0.30 -14.11
CA GLU A 19 -14.87 1.12 -14.43
C GLU A 19 -14.09 1.89 -13.35
N ARG A 20 -14.30 1.56 -12.07
CA ARG A 20 -13.50 2.11 -10.97
C ARG A 20 -12.03 1.71 -11.08
N LEU A 21 -11.72 0.46 -11.42
CA LEU A 21 -10.35 -0.01 -11.62
C LEU A 21 -9.70 0.68 -12.82
N MET A 22 -10.42 0.85 -13.93
CA MET A 22 -9.93 1.60 -15.08
C MET A 22 -9.63 3.07 -14.72
N SER A 23 -10.48 3.71 -13.91
CA SER A 23 -10.22 5.07 -13.42
C SER A 23 -9.01 5.14 -12.48
N LEU A 24 -8.71 4.10 -11.68
CA LEU A 24 -7.51 4.01 -10.84
C LEU A 24 -6.27 3.72 -11.68
N SER A 25 -6.39 2.97 -12.76
CA SER A 25 -5.27 2.66 -13.64
C SER A 25 -4.68 3.90 -14.29
N ASP A 26 -5.48 4.93 -14.57
CA ASP A 26 -5.00 6.22 -15.09
C ASP A 26 -3.96 6.88 -14.14
N TYR A 27 -4.06 6.60 -12.85
CA TYR A 27 -3.09 7.08 -11.85
C TYR A 27 -1.84 6.21 -11.76
N TYR A 28 -2.02 4.89 -11.69
CA TYR A 28 -0.90 3.98 -11.42
C TYR A 28 -0.13 3.55 -12.66
N PHE A 29 -0.78 3.35 -13.78
CA PHE A 29 -0.17 2.75 -14.97
C PHE A 29 1.00 3.53 -15.56
N PRO A 30 0.99 4.87 -15.65
CA PRO A 30 2.15 5.60 -16.16
C PRO A 30 3.44 5.32 -15.36
N MET A 31 3.32 5.22 -14.03
CA MET A 31 4.44 4.89 -13.16
C MET A 31 4.85 3.41 -13.28
N PHE A 32 3.88 2.49 -13.41
CA PHE A 32 4.19 1.07 -13.64
C PHE A 32 4.93 0.87 -14.95
N GLU A 33 4.44 1.46 -16.03
CA GLU A 33 5.04 1.38 -17.37
C GLU A 33 6.47 1.94 -17.38
N GLN A 34 6.71 3.06 -16.68
CA GLN A 34 8.04 3.63 -16.56
C GLN A 34 9.01 2.65 -15.89
N GLU A 35 8.62 2.02 -14.79
CA GLU A 35 9.49 1.08 -14.08
C GLU A 35 9.67 -0.24 -14.85
N MET A 36 8.65 -0.71 -15.55
CA MET A 36 8.72 -1.88 -16.43
C MET A 36 9.65 -1.64 -17.62
N SER A 37 9.53 -0.48 -18.25
CA SER A 37 10.43 -0.05 -19.33
C SER A 37 11.87 0.03 -18.85
N ASN A 38 12.13 0.58 -17.66
CA ASN A 38 13.46 0.65 -17.06
C ASN A 38 14.09 -0.74 -16.87
N GLN A 39 13.28 -1.76 -16.60
CA GLN A 39 13.72 -3.16 -16.43
C GLN A 39 13.63 -3.98 -17.73
N LYS A 40 13.21 -3.39 -18.84
CA LYS A 40 13.03 -4.04 -20.15
C LYS A 40 12.07 -5.26 -20.08
N ILE A 41 10.99 -5.15 -19.32
CA ILE A 41 9.93 -6.14 -19.25
C ILE A 41 8.68 -5.62 -19.97
N PRO A 42 7.78 -6.51 -20.46
CA PRO A 42 6.57 -6.09 -21.16
C PRO A 42 5.70 -5.17 -20.32
N LEU A 43 5.15 -4.12 -20.94
CA LEU A 43 4.32 -3.14 -20.25
C LEU A 43 2.99 -3.74 -19.79
N GLU A 44 2.56 -4.83 -20.41
CA GLU A 44 1.36 -5.59 -20.04
C GLU A 44 1.44 -6.14 -18.61
N MET A 45 2.64 -6.32 -18.05
CA MET A 45 2.81 -6.75 -16.67
C MET A 45 2.17 -5.79 -15.66
N LYS A 46 1.83 -4.56 -16.04
CA LYS A 46 1.03 -3.62 -15.24
C LYS A 46 -0.31 -4.19 -14.77
N TYR A 47 -0.93 -5.07 -15.58
CA TYR A 47 -2.22 -5.69 -15.25
C TYR A 47 -2.13 -6.68 -14.09
N LEU A 48 -0.93 -7.11 -13.73
CA LEU A 48 -0.70 -7.99 -12.59
C LEU A 48 -1.19 -7.37 -11.27
N ALA A 49 -0.96 -6.07 -11.06
CA ALA A 49 -1.40 -5.36 -9.86
C ALA A 49 -2.94 -5.32 -9.71
N ILE A 50 -3.69 -5.45 -10.83
CA ILE A 50 -5.15 -5.56 -10.78
C ILE A 50 -5.54 -6.90 -10.18
N ILE A 51 -4.93 -7.99 -10.63
CA ILE A 51 -5.22 -9.36 -10.18
C ILE A 51 -4.79 -9.55 -8.71
N GLU A 52 -3.64 -9.00 -8.35
CA GLU A 52 -3.09 -9.14 -7.00
C GLU A 52 -3.86 -8.36 -5.94
N SER A 53 -4.30 -7.14 -6.24
CA SER A 53 -4.81 -6.22 -5.23
C SER A 53 -6.03 -5.39 -5.64
N ALA A 54 -6.52 -5.52 -6.87
CA ALA A 54 -7.48 -4.57 -7.45
C ALA A 54 -6.99 -3.10 -7.32
N LEU A 55 -5.69 -2.87 -7.55
CA LEU A 55 -5.01 -1.58 -7.40
C LEU A 55 -5.15 -0.95 -6.00
N ASN A 56 -5.31 -1.77 -4.96
CA ASN A 56 -5.35 -1.29 -3.58
C ASN A 56 -3.96 -1.40 -2.93
N PRO A 57 -3.27 -0.29 -2.66
CA PRO A 57 -1.93 -0.31 -2.06
C PRO A 57 -1.92 -0.79 -0.60
N LYS A 58 -3.07 -0.79 0.08
CA LYS A 58 -3.25 -1.31 1.45
C LYS A 58 -3.83 -2.72 1.49
N ALA A 59 -3.99 -3.39 0.34
CA ALA A 59 -4.48 -4.77 0.31
C ALA A 59 -3.57 -5.71 1.12
N ARG A 60 -4.20 -6.57 1.92
CA ARG A 60 -3.50 -7.57 2.72
C ARG A 60 -4.20 -8.91 2.65
N SER A 61 -3.48 -9.93 2.22
CA SER A 61 -3.99 -11.30 2.15
C SER A 61 -3.97 -11.97 3.53
N ARG A 62 -4.68 -13.09 3.68
CA ARG A 62 -4.64 -13.91 4.90
C ARG A 62 -3.24 -14.44 5.20
N ALA A 63 -2.43 -14.69 4.18
CA ALA A 63 -1.04 -15.13 4.31
C ALA A 63 -0.05 -13.98 4.62
N GLY A 64 -0.52 -12.73 4.66
CA GLY A 64 0.29 -11.56 4.96
C GLY A 64 1.00 -10.94 3.76
N ALA A 65 0.65 -11.33 2.53
CA ALA A 65 1.05 -10.60 1.34
C ALA A 65 0.40 -9.20 1.35
N THR A 66 1.15 -8.17 0.95
CA THR A 66 0.73 -6.78 1.15
C THR A 66 1.03 -5.92 -0.07
N GLY A 67 0.14 -4.94 -0.34
CA GLY A 67 0.33 -3.88 -1.32
C GLY A 67 -0.17 -4.21 -2.71
N LEU A 68 0.10 -3.30 -3.65
CA LEU A 68 -0.31 -3.42 -5.06
C LEU A 68 0.14 -4.73 -5.71
N TRP A 69 1.34 -5.19 -5.33
CA TRP A 69 2.05 -6.33 -5.91
C TRP A 69 2.04 -7.56 -5.01
N GLN A 70 1.29 -7.53 -3.90
CA GLN A 70 1.12 -8.62 -2.94
C GLN A 70 2.43 -9.29 -2.49
N PHE A 71 3.43 -8.47 -2.16
CA PHE A 71 4.69 -8.99 -1.64
C PHE A 71 4.51 -9.68 -0.29
N MET A 72 5.01 -10.90 -0.17
CA MET A 72 5.27 -11.52 1.12
C MET A 72 6.38 -10.76 1.85
N TYR A 73 6.36 -10.77 3.19
CA TYR A 73 7.34 -10.06 4.01
C TYR A 73 8.80 -10.36 3.62
N ALA A 74 9.15 -11.66 3.57
CA ALA A 74 10.51 -12.07 3.25
C ALA A 74 10.93 -11.65 1.84
N THR A 75 10.03 -11.83 0.84
CA THR A 75 10.30 -11.42 -0.55
C THR A 75 10.43 -9.91 -0.65
N GLY A 76 9.55 -9.12 -0.03
CA GLY A 76 9.67 -7.67 -0.03
C GLY A 76 11.02 -7.20 0.52
N LYS A 77 11.45 -7.77 1.64
CA LYS A 77 12.77 -7.46 2.23
C LYS A 77 13.94 -7.83 1.33
N SER A 78 13.91 -8.98 0.64
CA SER A 78 14.98 -9.38 -0.28
C SER A 78 15.12 -8.45 -1.49
N TYR A 79 14.04 -7.72 -1.84
CA TYR A 79 14.03 -6.67 -2.87
C TYR A 79 14.21 -5.25 -2.31
N GLY A 80 14.62 -5.12 -1.04
CA GLY A 80 15.00 -3.87 -0.42
C GLY A 80 13.83 -3.04 0.12
N LEU A 81 12.63 -3.61 0.24
CA LEU A 81 11.49 -2.92 0.85
C LEU A 81 11.61 -2.91 2.38
N GLU A 82 11.53 -1.73 2.96
CA GLU A 82 11.51 -1.56 4.41
C GLU A 82 10.14 -1.93 4.98
N VAL A 83 10.14 -2.75 6.03
CA VAL A 83 8.93 -3.10 6.78
C VAL A 83 9.23 -3.04 8.26
N ASN A 84 8.59 -2.09 8.94
CA ASN A 84 8.66 -1.89 10.40
C ASN A 84 7.29 -1.43 10.94
N ASN A 85 7.22 -1.04 12.21
CA ASN A 85 5.96 -0.62 12.86
C ASN A 85 5.40 0.71 12.32
N TYR A 86 6.22 1.55 11.69
CA TYR A 86 5.81 2.86 11.15
C TYR A 86 5.64 2.83 9.63
N VAL A 87 6.44 2.03 8.95
CA VAL A 87 6.54 2.04 7.48
C VAL A 87 6.45 0.62 6.95
N ASP A 88 5.61 0.40 5.96
CA ASP A 88 5.56 -0.80 5.14
C ASP A 88 5.66 -0.41 3.66
N GLU A 89 6.86 -0.46 3.10
CA GLU A 89 7.12 -0.07 1.71
C GLU A 89 6.55 -1.03 0.68
N ARG A 90 6.01 -2.17 1.09
CA ARG A 90 5.21 -3.03 0.21
C ARG A 90 3.92 -2.33 -0.23
N SER A 91 3.45 -1.38 0.59
CA SER A 91 2.32 -0.50 0.28
C SER A 91 2.73 0.76 -0.49
N ASP A 92 4.02 1.12 -0.57
CA ASP A 92 4.49 2.26 -1.35
C ASP A 92 4.38 1.97 -2.85
N PRO A 93 3.60 2.74 -3.63
CA PRO A 93 3.39 2.44 -5.04
C PRO A 93 4.68 2.45 -5.87
N VAL A 94 5.58 3.40 -5.63
CA VAL A 94 6.80 3.55 -6.41
C VAL A 94 7.83 2.47 -6.03
N ARG A 95 8.08 2.30 -4.73
CA ARG A 95 9.09 1.36 -4.24
C ARG A 95 8.69 -0.08 -4.51
N SER A 96 7.42 -0.43 -4.26
CA SER A 96 6.93 -1.79 -4.53
C SER A 96 6.89 -2.11 -6.02
N THR A 97 6.59 -1.13 -6.90
CA THR A 97 6.65 -1.35 -8.36
C THR A 97 8.08 -1.59 -8.84
N LYS A 98 9.06 -0.83 -8.35
CA LYS A 98 10.48 -1.09 -8.64
C LYS A 98 10.91 -2.50 -8.22
N ALA A 99 10.49 -2.92 -7.04
CA ALA A 99 10.76 -4.27 -6.53
C ALA A 99 10.07 -5.34 -7.38
N ALA A 100 8.80 -5.13 -7.78
CA ALA A 100 8.05 -6.07 -8.61
C ALA A 100 8.64 -6.23 -10.02
N ALA A 101 9.00 -5.11 -10.67
CA ALA A 101 9.64 -5.14 -11.97
C ALA A 101 10.99 -5.89 -11.94
N LYS A 102 11.79 -5.68 -10.88
CA LYS A 102 13.03 -6.41 -10.67
C LYS A 102 12.78 -7.91 -10.44
N TYR A 103 11.80 -8.26 -9.61
CA TYR A 103 11.43 -9.65 -9.34
C TYR A 103 10.94 -10.36 -10.60
N LEU A 104 10.09 -9.74 -11.40
CA LEU A 104 9.61 -10.27 -12.69
C LEU A 104 10.77 -10.52 -13.66
N ASN A 105 11.73 -9.59 -13.76
CA ASN A 105 12.92 -9.76 -14.58
C ASN A 105 13.76 -10.96 -14.12
N GLU A 106 13.97 -11.14 -12.82
CA GLU A 106 14.70 -12.28 -12.26
C GLU A 106 13.98 -13.61 -12.53
N LEU A 107 12.66 -13.65 -12.39
CA LEU A 107 11.88 -14.84 -12.74
C LEU A 107 11.94 -15.16 -14.24
N TYR A 108 11.89 -14.14 -15.10
CA TYR A 108 12.03 -14.33 -16.54
C TYR A 108 13.42 -14.89 -16.93
N LYS A 109 14.47 -14.45 -16.26
CA LYS A 109 15.81 -15.02 -16.47
C LYS A 109 15.90 -16.50 -16.14
N ILE A 110 15.07 -16.99 -15.20
CA ILE A 110 15.02 -18.40 -14.81
C ILE A 110 14.25 -19.23 -15.84
N PHE A 111 13.11 -18.74 -16.32
CA PHE A 111 12.19 -19.54 -17.11
C PHE A 111 12.19 -19.22 -18.60
N GLY A 112 12.62 -18.02 -19.02
CA GLY A 112 12.66 -17.58 -20.43
C GLY A 112 11.30 -17.44 -21.10
N ASP A 113 10.21 -17.50 -20.32
CA ASP A 113 8.82 -17.50 -20.77
C ASP A 113 7.95 -16.69 -19.83
N TRP A 114 7.09 -15.81 -20.36
CA TRP A 114 6.28 -14.91 -19.54
C TRP A 114 5.12 -15.61 -18.84
N ASP A 115 4.51 -16.63 -19.45
CA ASP A 115 3.45 -17.41 -18.80
C ASP A 115 4.00 -18.17 -17.59
N LEU A 116 5.22 -18.74 -17.72
CA LEU A 116 5.92 -19.39 -16.60
C LEU A 116 6.40 -18.37 -15.56
N THR A 117 6.77 -17.17 -15.98
CA THR A 117 7.11 -16.07 -15.07
C THR A 117 5.93 -15.66 -14.22
N LEU A 118 4.75 -15.50 -14.82
CA LEU A 118 3.50 -15.23 -14.10
C LEU A 118 3.13 -16.37 -13.14
N ALA A 119 3.24 -17.62 -13.57
CA ALA A 119 3.02 -18.77 -12.71
C ALA A 119 3.99 -18.82 -11.51
N ALA A 120 5.26 -18.46 -11.75
CA ALA A 120 6.29 -18.40 -10.73
C ALA A 120 6.10 -17.20 -9.78
N TYR A 121 5.61 -16.08 -10.27
CA TYR A 121 5.24 -14.94 -9.44
C TYR A 121 4.16 -15.32 -8.42
N ASN A 122 3.09 -15.99 -8.89
CA ASN A 122 1.98 -16.40 -8.03
C ASN A 122 2.37 -17.50 -7.02
N SER A 123 3.04 -18.55 -7.44
CA SER A 123 3.27 -19.73 -6.58
C SER A 123 4.71 -19.88 -6.07
N GLY A 124 5.61 -19.03 -6.52
CA GLY A 124 7.04 -19.16 -6.32
C GLY A 124 7.72 -20.07 -7.36
N PRO A 125 8.99 -19.78 -7.73
CA PRO A 125 9.72 -20.51 -8.77
C PRO A 125 9.91 -22.01 -8.46
N GLY A 126 9.98 -22.37 -7.18
CA GLY A 126 10.10 -23.76 -6.76
C GLY A 126 8.91 -24.65 -7.15
N ASN A 127 7.69 -24.09 -7.15
CA ASN A 127 6.49 -24.84 -7.54
C ASN A 127 6.44 -25.06 -9.07
N VAL A 128 6.83 -24.08 -9.86
CA VAL A 128 6.94 -24.21 -11.31
C VAL A 128 8.03 -25.24 -11.66
N THR A 129 9.20 -25.18 -11.04
CA THR A 129 10.27 -26.20 -11.23
C THR A 129 9.81 -27.60 -10.86
N LYS A 130 9.05 -27.79 -9.79
CA LYS A 130 8.44 -29.08 -9.44
C LYS A 130 7.44 -29.55 -10.50
N ALA A 131 6.62 -28.66 -11.05
CA ALA A 131 5.68 -28.97 -12.12
C ALA A 131 6.42 -29.43 -13.40
N ILE A 132 7.49 -28.74 -13.79
CA ILE A 132 8.34 -29.13 -14.92
C ILE A 132 8.87 -30.56 -14.74
N ARG A 133 9.40 -30.89 -13.56
CA ARG A 133 9.88 -32.26 -13.27
C ARG A 133 8.77 -33.31 -13.34
N ARG A 134 7.58 -33.03 -12.77
CA ARG A 134 6.43 -33.95 -12.77
C ARG A 134 5.85 -34.18 -14.16
N SER A 135 6.03 -33.22 -15.06
CA SER A 135 5.53 -33.28 -16.44
C SER A 135 6.54 -33.87 -17.44
N ASN A 136 7.64 -34.47 -16.97
CA ASN A 136 8.75 -34.98 -17.78
C ASN A 136 9.44 -33.87 -18.62
N GLY A 137 9.68 -32.71 -18.01
CA GLY A 137 10.45 -31.64 -18.62
C GLY A 137 9.68 -30.71 -19.56
N LYS A 138 8.34 -30.69 -19.52
CA LYS A 138 7.54 -29.71 -20.29
C LYS A 138 7.82 -28.29 -19.77
N THR A 139 7.95 -27.32 -20.68
CA THR A 139 8.25 -25.92 -20.39
C THR A 139 7.21 -24.94 -20.92
N ASN A 140 6.09 -25.43 -21.47
CA ASN A 140 4.95 -24.62 -21.86
C ASN A 140 3.91 -24.59 -20.74
N TYR A 141 3.46 -23.40 -20.35
CA TYR A 141 2.49 -23.23 -19.26
C TYR A 141 1.23 -24.10 -19.44
N TRP A 142 0.65 -24.13 -20.64
CA TRP A 142 -0.60 -24.85 -20.90
C TRP A 142 -0.46 -26.36 -20.73
N ASN A 143 0.73 -26.88 -21.03
CA ASN A 143 1.08 -28.27 -20.80
C ASN A 143 1.43 -28.57 -19.32
N LEU A 144 1.86 -27.55 -18.57
CA LEU A 144 2.17 -27.64 -17.14
C LEU A 144 0.95 -27.46 -16.25
N ARG A 145 -0.11 -26.88 -16.75
CA ARG A 145 -1.33 -26.55 -15.99
C ARG A 145 -1.85 -27.66 -15.08
N PRO A 146 -1.91 -28.94 -15.51
CA PRO A 146 -2.36 -30.04 -14.65
C PRO A 146 -1.43 -30.36 -13.46
N TYR A 147 -0.19 -29.92 -13.50
CA TYR A 147 0.84 -30.17 -12.50
C TYR A 147 1.08 -28.97 -11.56
N LEU A 148 0.47 -27.82 -11.87
CA LEU A 148 0.55 -26.59 -11.06
C LEU A 148 -0.49 -26.62 -9.92
N PRO A 149 -0.27 -25.85 -8.82
CA PRO A 149 -1.33 -25.60 -7.86
C PRO A 149 -2.58 -25.04 -8.55
N ARG A 150 -3.76 -25.37 -8.03
CA ARG A 150 -5.05 -25.01 -8.65
C ARG A 150 -5.18 -23.49 -8.91
N GLU A 151 -4.75 -22.67 -7.97
CA GLU A 151 -4.75 -21.22 -8.10
C GLU A 151 -3.84 -20.79 -9.25
N THR A 152 -2.60 -21.28 -9.28
CA THR A 152 -1.61 -20.97 -10.31
C THR A 152 -2.05 -21.44 -11.71
N ALA A 153 -2.76 -22.58 -11.78
CA ALA A 153 -3.33 -23.08 -13.03
C ALA A 153 -4.43 -22.16 -13.61
N GLY A 154 -5.04 -21.30 -12.80
CA GLY A 154 -6.00 -20.26 -13.20
C GLY A 154 -5.38 -18.86 -13.41
N TYR A 155 -4.14 -18.66 -13.01
CA TYR A 155 -3.56 -17.33 -12.89
C TYR A 155 -3.27 -16.66 -14.24
N VAL A 156 -2.61 -17.34 -15.19
CA VAL A 156 -2.38 -16.82 -16.54
C VAL A 156 -3.68 -16.58 -17.30
N PRO A 157 -4.68 -17.50 -17.28
CA PRO A 157 -6.00 -17.18 -17.82
C PRO A 157 -6.65 -15.90 -17.24
N ALA A 158 -6.54 -15.71 -15.92
CA ALA A 158 -7.07 -14.50 -15.27
C ALA A 158 -6.30 -13.24 -15.71
N PHE A 159 -4.98 -13.32 -15.87
CA PHE A 159 -4.16 -12.24 -16.41
C PHE A 159 -4.59 -11.86 -17.83
N LEU A 160 -4.71 -12.82 -18.72
CA LEU A 160 -5.13 -12.60 -20.11
C LEU A 160 -6.56 -12.02 -20.19
N ALA A 161 -7.48 -12.49 -19.36
CA ALA A 161 -8.83 -11.95 -19.28
C ALA A 161 -8.85 -10.49 -18.80
N THR A 162 -8.03 -10.16 -17.80
CA THR A 162 -7.89 -8.77 -17.29
C THR A 162 -7.32 -7.86 -18.38
N LEU A 163 -6.23 -8.27 -19.01
CA LEU A 163 -5.63 -7.55 -20.13
C LEU A 163 -6.68 -7.31 -21.24
N TYR A 164 -7.38 -8.35 -21.68
CA TYR A 164 -8.40 -8.25 -22.72
C TYR A 164 -9.50 -7.22 -22.38
N ILE A 165 -10.04 -7.28 -21.16
CA ILE A 165 -11.11 -6.37 -20.73
C ILE A 165 -10.63 -4.90 -20.71
N PHE A 166 -9.40 -4.64 -20.32
CA PHE A 166 -8.85 -3.29 -20.28
C PHE A 166 -8.52 -2.76 -21.66
N GLU A 167 -7.91 -3.58 -22.53
CA GLU A 167 -7.56 -3.19 -23.92
C GLU A 167 -8.81 -2.93 -24.78
N TYR A 168 -9.86 -3.72 -24.58
CA TYR A 168 -11.12 -3.62 -25.34
C TYR A 168 -12.26 -2.98 -24.53
N ALA A 169 -11.90 -2.12 -23.56
CA ALA A 169 -12.88 -1.49 -22.66
C ALA A 169 -13.97 -0.71 -23.40
N LYS A 170 -13.59 0.00 -24.47
CA LYS A 170 -14.52 0.79 -25.29
C LYS A 170 -15.50 -0.09 -26.05
N GLU A 171 -15.04 -1.18 -26.64
CA GLU A 171 -15.81 -2.16 -27.37
C GLU A 171 -16.84 -2.85 -26.49
N HIS A 172 -16.51 -3.03 -25.20
CA HIS A 172 -17.40 -3.56 -24.18
C HIS A 172 -18.30 -2.50 -23.53
N GLY A 173 -18.19 -1.23 -23.96
CA GLY A 173 -19.05 -0.15 -23.50
C GLY A 173 -18.74 0.38 -22.09
N PHE A 174 -17.57 0.08 -21.52
CA PHE A 174 -17.14 0.64 -20.25
C PHE A 174 -16.89 2.15 -20.35
N LYS A 175 -17.33 2.87 -19.32
CA LYS A 175 -17.24 4.34 -19.21
C LYS A 175 -16.56 4.74 -17.91
N PRO A 176 -15.23 4.56 -17.80
CA PRO A 176 -14.52 4.94 -16.59
C PRO A 176 -14.65 6.44 -16.34
N GLN A 177 -14.86 6.81 -15.08
CA GLN A 177 -14.89 8.23 -14.69
C GLN A 177 -13.49 8.80 -14.76
N LYS A 178 -13.29 9.86 -15.53
CA LYS A 178 -12.03 10.60 -15.53
C LYS A 178 -11.89 11.33 -14.20
N ARG A 179 -10.89 10.95 -13.38
CA ARG A 179 -10.50 11.73 -12.22
C ARG A 179 -9.74 12.98 -12.66
N ALA A 180 -9.84 14.03 -11.85
CA ALA A 180 -9.14 15.28 -12.16
C ALA A 180 -7.63 15.07 -12.19
N ASN A 181 -7.02 15.18 -13.37
CA ASN A 181 -5.58 14.88 -13.60
C ASN A 181 -4.61 15.71 -12.73
N HIS A 182 -5.03 16.90 -12.27
CA HIS A 182 -4.17 17.77 -11.45
C HIS A 182 -3.85 17.15 -10.05
N LEU A 183 -4.71 16.28 -9.53
CA LEU A 183 -4.44 15.55 -8.28
C LEU A 183 -3.36 14.48 -8.43
N PHE A 184 -3.03 14.06 -9.66
CA PHE A 184 -2.06 13.00 -9.90
C PHE A 184 -0.63 13.50 -10.11
N GLN A 185 -0.45 14.80 -10.33
CA GLN A 185 0.87 15.40 -10.35
C GLN A 185 1.35 15.59 -8.90
N THR A 186 2.17 14.66 -8.45
CA THR A 186 2.68 14.64 -7.07
C THR A 186 4.19 14.70 -7.04
N ASP A 187 4.72 15.28 -5.95
CA ASP A 187 6.14 15.21 -5.63
C ASP A 187 6.31 14.86 -4.14
N THR A 188 7.54 14.74 -3.67
CA THR A 188 7.87 14.36 -2.30
C THR A 188 8.69 15.38 -1.58
N ILE A 189 8.36 15.65 -0.31
CA ILE A 189 9.14 16.49 0.58
C ILE A 189 9.69 15.64 1.72
N ARG A 190 11.01 15.73 1.94
CA ARG A 190 11.65 15.13 3.12
C ARG A 190 11.25 15.88 4.37
N VAL A 191 10.87 15.13 5.41
CA VAL A 191 10.54 15.74 6.69
C VAL A 191 11.78 15.85 7.58
N LYS A 192 11.86 16.93 8.39
CA LYS A 192 12.94 17.17 9.35
C LYS A 192 12.57 16.78 10.78
N GLN A 193 11.30 16.42 10.99
CA GLN A 193 10.78 15.83 12.23
C GLN A 193 9.52 15.01 11.90
N ALA A 194 9.07 14.16 12.83
CA ALA A 194 7.86 13.37 12.64
C ALA A 194 6.64 14.27 12.52
N ILE A 195 5.81 14.04 11.48
CA ILE A 195 4.62 14.85 11.19
C ILE A 195 3.39 13.94 11.05
N PRO A 196 2.38 14.08 11.92
CA PRO A 196 1.08 13.42 11.75
C PRO A 196 0.33 13.92 10.51
N PHE A 197 -0.41 13.04 9.84
CA PHE A 197 -1.21 13.42 8.65
C PHE A 197 -2.27 14.47 8.97
N LYS A 198 -2.86 14.46 10.16
CA LYS A 198 -3.80 15.49 10.60
C LYS A 198 -3.17 16.90 10.61
N ASP A 199 -1.90 16.99 11.01
CA ASP A 199 -1.20 18.27 11.06
C ASP A 199 -0.85 18.74 9.63
N ILE A 200 -0.54 17.79 8.71
CA ILE A 200 -0.39 18.10 7.28
C ILE A 200 -1.73 18.56 6.68
N ALA A 201 -2.83 17.89 7.04
CA ALA A 201 -4.18 18.25 6.59
C ALA A 201 -4.56 19.68 7.02
N GLU A 202 -4.29 20.04 8.28
CA GLU A 202 -4.56 21.36 8.82
C GLU A 202 -3.79 22.48 8.09
N ILE A 203 -2.53 22.20 7.75
CA ILE A 203 -1.64 23.15 7.09
C ILE A 203 -1.99 23.34 5.60
N THR A 204 -2.28 22.23 4.91
CA THR A 204 -2.52 22.26 3.46
C THR A 204 -3.98 22.48 3.10
N GLY A 205 -4.90 22.23 4.03
CA GLY A 205 -6.34 22.22 3.77
C GLY A 205 -6.80 20.94 3.01
N MET A 206 -5.94 19.94 2.89
CA MET A 206 -6.28 18.66 2.28
C MET A 206 -7.09 17.77 3.24
N ASP A 207 -7.88 16.86 2.68
CA ASP A 207 -8.47 15.78 3.48
C ASP A 207 -7.38 14.78 3.90
N VAL A 208 -7.46 14.29 5.14
CA VAL A 208 -6.57 13.23 5.66
C VAL A 208 -6.62 11.98 4.79
N GLN A 209 -7.78 11.65 4.20
CA GLN A 209 -7.95 10.52 3.29
C GLN A 209 -7.13 10.66 2.00
N ASP A 210 -7.01 11.88 1.47
CA ASP A 210 -6.17 12.14 0.31
C ASP A 210 -4.68 12.01 0.66
N ILE A 211 -4.27 12.49 1.83
CA ILE A 211 -2.90 12.33 2.31
C ILE A 211 -2.57 10.83 2.49
N GLN A 212 -3.50 10.05 3.06
CA GLN A 212 -3.36 8.59 3.18
C GLN A 212 -3.28 7.89 1.82
N PHE A 213 -4.05 8.36 0.83
CA PHE A 213 -4.02 7.83 -0.53
C PHE A 213 -2.64 8.00 -1.18
N PHE A 214 -2.03 9.18 -1.03
CA PHE A 214 -0.70 9.45 -1.57
C PHE A 214 0.44 8.81 -0.75
N ASN A 215 0.19 8.45 0.51
CA ASN A 215 1.19 7.96 1.46
C ASN A 215 0.78 6.62 2.12
N PRO A 216 0.40 5.59 1.36
CA PRO A 216 -0.18 4.37 1.92
C PRO A 216 0.82 3.52 2.70
N SER A 217 2.11 3.78 2.59
CA SER A 217 3.17 3.05 3.30
C SER A 217 3.27 3.38 4.79
N TYR A 218 2.75 4.54 5.22
CA TYR A 218 2.78 4.92 6.63
C TYR A 218 1.63 4.28 7.42
N GLN A 219 1.98 3.48 8.46
CA GLN A 219 1.02 2.61 9.17
C GLN A 219 0.18 3.35 10.21
N LEU A 220 0.69 4.43 10.78
CA LEU A 220 0.10 5.14 11.91
C LEU A 220 -0.34 6.57 11.56
N ASP A 221 -0.55 6.85 10.27
CA ASP A 221 -0.87 8.19 9.75
C ASP A 221 0.14 9.27 10.23
N VAL A 222 1.40 8.87 10.32
CA VAL A 222 2.53 9.73 10.71
C VAL A 222 3.68 9.47 9.76
N VAL A 223 4.24 10.53 9.17
CA VAL A 223 5.54 10.45 8.51
C VAL A 223 6.61 10.43 9.61
N PRO A 224 7.33 9.32 9.82
CA PRO A 224 8.32 9.24 10.88
C PRO A 224 9.56 10.05 10.54
N TYR A 225 10.31 10.44 11.57
CA TYR A 225 11.64 11.00 11.42
C TYR A 225 12.65 10.11 12.17
N VAL A 226 13.67 9.69 11.45
CA VAL A 226 14.81 8.95 12.02
C VAL A 226 16.07 9.54 11.38
N GLU A 227 17.03 9.91 12.21
CA GLU A 227 18.30 10.44 11.72
C GLU A 227 19.00 9.45 10.78
N GLY A 228 19.50 9.94 9.65
CA GLY A 228 20.08 9.09 8.61
C GLY A 228 19.08 8.34 7.71
N ARG A 229 17.78 8.49 7.93
CA ARG A 229 16.70 7.98 7.06
C ARG A 229 16.02 9.11 6.29
N ASN A 230 15.62 8.83 5.05
CA ASN A 230 15.01 9.81 4.16
C ASN A 230 13.51 9.53 4.01
N TYR A 231 12.75 9.66 5.10
CA TYR A 231 11.29 9.62 4.98
C TYR A 231 10.76 10.93 4.40
N ALA A 232 9.77 10.80 3.53
CA ALA A 232 9.20 11.92 2.79
C ALA A 232 7.69 11.79 2.71
N VAL A 233 6.99 12.90 2.76
CA VAL A 233 5.55 12.95 2.44
C VAL A 233 5.39 13.22 0.95
N ARG A 234 4.47 12.51 0.31
CA ARG A 234 4.03 12.74 -1.07
C ARG A 234 2.75 13.55 -1.05
N LEU A 235 2.73 14.64 -1.79
CA LEU A 235 1.58 15.53 -1.92
C LEU A 235 1.41 15.96 -3.38
N PRO A 236 0.23 16.46 -3.79
CA PRO A 236 0.06 17.16 -5.05
C PRO A 236 1.03 18.36 -5.14
N ILE A 237 1.53 18.65 -6.33
CA ILE A 237 2.52 19.73 -6.54
C ILE A 237 1.99 21.08 -6.04
N SER A 238 0.68 21.36 -6.19
CA SER A 238 0.05 22.58 -5.66
C SER A 238 0.20 22.72 -4.14
N GLU A 239 0.15 21.62 -3.42
CA GLU A 239 0.21 21.60 -1.95
C GLU A 239 1.66 21.61 -1.45
N ILE A 240 2.59 21.07 -2.24
CA ILE A 240 4.03 21.12 -1.96
C ILE A 240 4.52 22.57 -1.85
N GLY A 241 4.08 23.44 -2.76
CA GLY A 241 4.41 24.87 -2.69
C GLY A 241 3.99 25.51 -1.37
N LYS A 242 2.77 25.21 -0.89
CA LYS A 242 2.28 25.71 0.41
C LYS A 242 3.10 25.15 1.58
N PHE A 243 3.44 23.87 1.55
CA PHE A 243 4.24 23.22 2.60
C PHE A 243 5.63 23.86 2.68
N VAL A 244 6.34 23.99 1.56
CA VAL A 244 7.70 24.55 1.51
C VAL A 244 7.71 26.02 1.95
N SER A 245 6.74 26.81 1.48
CA SER A 245 6.65 28.24 1.85
C SER A 245 6.39 28.46 3.35
N ASN A 246 5.79 27.50 4.03
CA ASN A 246 5.44 27.56 5.44
C ASN A 246 6.27 26.59 6.31
N GLU A 247 7.32 25.98 5.79
CA GLU A 247 8.05 24.88 6.44
C GLU A 247 8.47 25.22 7.88
N GLN A 248 9.05 26.41 8.10
CA GLN A 248 9.49 26.83 9.43
C GLN A 248 8.32 27.04 10.41
N ALA A 249 7.23 27.64 9.93
CA ALA A 249 6.02 27.82 10.74
C ALA A 249 5.40 26.48 11.12
N ILE A 250 5.41 25.51 10.21
CA ILE A 250 4.95 24.13 10.43
C ILE A 250 5.73 23.49 11.58
N TYR A 251 7.06 23.53 11.53
CA TYR A 251 7.86 22.89 12.56
C TYR A 251 7.76 23.64 13.91
N ASN A 252 7.61 24.94 13.92
CA ASN A 252 7.34 25.71 15.14
C ASN A 252 6.00 25.28 15.77
N TYR A 253 4.93 25.22 14.97
CA TYR A 253 3.61 24.75 15.39
C TYR A 253 3.66 23.32 15.97
N LEU A 254 4.33 22.40 15.30
CA LEU A 254 4.49 21.03 15.77
C LEU A 254 5.24 20.94 17.12
N ASN A 255 6.26 21.79 17.30
CA ASN A 255 6.99 21.84 18.57
C ASN A 255 6.12 22.39 19.70
N GLU A 256 5.30 23.41 19.45
CA GLU A 256 4.34 23.93 20.42
C GLU A 256 3.27 22.89 20.79
N GLN A 257 2.72 22.19 19.81
CA GLN A 257 1.76 21.11 20.04
C GLN A 257 2.38 19.95 20.84
N LYS A 258 3.63 19.61 20.57
CA LYS A 258 4.37 18.60 21.32
C LYS A 258 4.58 19.05 22.78
N ALA A 259 5.02 20.26 22.99
CA ALA A 259 5.22 20.82 24.35
C ALA A 259 3.90 20.85 25.14
N GLN A 260 2.78 21.22 24.51
CA GLN A 260 1.46 21.19 25.15
C GLN A 260 1.03 19.76 25.52
N ARG A 261 1.29 18.77 24.66
CA ARG A 261 0.98 17.34 24.93
C ARG A 261 1.83 16.79 26.06
N GLU A 262 3.11 17.15 26.13
CA GLU A 262 4.03 16.72 27.22
C GLU A 262 3.60 17.31 28.58
N GLN A 263 3.04 18.52 28.60
CA GLN A 263 2.50 19.11 29.85
C GLN A 263 1.24 18.41 30.36
N VAL A 264 0.53 17.68 29.52
CA VAL A 264 -0.73 16.97 29.85
C VAL A 264 -0.45 15.52 30.26
N LEU A 265 0.74 14.99 30.04
CA LEU A 265 1.09 13.62 30.42
C LEU A 265 1.19 13.51 31.94
N PRO A 266 0.53 12.51 32.58
CA PRO A 266 0.66 12.29 34.01
C PRO A 266 2.10 11.89 34.38
N GLU A 267 2.66 12.50 35.43
CA GLU A 267 3.93 12.07 35.98
C GLU A 267 3.87 10.59 36.38
N VAL A 268 4.74 9.79 35.77
CA VAL A 268 4.93 8.40 36.14
C VAL A 268 5.97 8.34 37.26
N THR A 269 5.50 8.18 38.50
CA THR A 269 6.41 7.96 39.62
C THR A 269 6.75 6.47 39.71
N LYS A 270 8.06 6.16 39.78
CA LYS A 270 8.52 4.82 40.16
C LYS A 270 8.26 4.58 41.64
N GLY A 271 7.33 3.68 41.96
CA GLY A 271 7.11 3.20 43.31
C GLY A 271 7.63 1.77 43.46
N GLU A 272 8.39 1.50 44.54
CA GLU A 272 8.70 0.12 44.93
C GLU A 272 7.61 -0.35 45.91
N GLN A 273 6.81 -1.33 45.50
CA GLN A 273 5.93 -2.06 46.44
C GLN A 273 6.58 -3.40 46.81
N TYR A 274 6.79 -3.60 48.08
CA TYR A 274 7.16 -4.90 48.62
C TYR A 274 5.90 -5.76 48.80
N ALA A 275 5.77 -6.80 47.98
CA ALA A 275 4.79 -7.85 48.25
C ALA A 275 5.33 -8.76 49.36
N GLY A 276 4.63 -8.83 50.48
CA GLY A 276 4.98 -9.70 51.60
C GLY A 276 5.09 -11.17 51.18
N GLY A 277 6.26 -11.79 51.37
CA GLY A 277 6.47 -13.22 51.26
C GLY A 277 7.18 -13.65 49.96
N LYS A 278 8.52 -13.76 50.07
CA LYS A 278 9.49 -14.26 49.08
C LYS A 278 9.85 -13.29 47.96
N SER A 279 10.99 -12.70 48.17
CA SER A 279 11.90 -11.89 47.36
C SER A 279 11.76 -12.01 45.83
N THR A 280 10.88 -11.21 45.24
CA THR A 280 11.01 -10.76 43.86
C THR A 280 10.63 -9.28 43.79
N LYS A 281 11.62 -8.41 43.56
CA LYS A 281 11.37 -6.98 43.33
C LYS A 281 10.56 -6.83 42.04
N LYS A 282 9.31 -6.42 42.13
CA LYS A 282 8.47 -6.05 40.98
C LYS A 282 8.39 -4.53 40.92
N THR A 283 8.94 -3.92 39.87
CA THR A 283 8.79 -2.47 39.65
C THR A 283 7.35 -2.23 39.18
N VAL A 284 6.59 -1.52 40.00
CA VAL A 284 5.20 -1.13 39.66
C VAL A 284 5.20 0.34 39.25
N TYR A 285 4.71 0.64 38.08
CA TYR A 285 4.51 2.01 37.64
C TYR A 285 3.09 2.47 38.05
N THR A 286 3.01 3.50 38.87
CA THR A 286 1.71 4.08 39.27
C THR A 286 1.50 5.38 38.52
N VAL A 287 0.39 5.46 37.79
CA VAL A 287 -0.04 6.68 37.08
C VAL A 287 -0.90 7.52 38.04
N LYS A 288 -0.44 8.71 38.42
CA LYS A 288 -1.29 9.67 39.16
C LYS A 288 -2.39 10.16 38.25
N LYS A 289 -3.66 9.90 38.61
CA LYS A 289 -4.81 10.54 37.96
C LYS A 289 -4.77 12.04 38.17
N ILE A 290 -4.65 12.80 37.09
CA ILE A 290 -4.81 14.25 37.12
C ILE A 290 -6.32 14.54 37.30
N THR A 291 -6.72 15.04 38.45
CA THR A 291 -8.13 15.31 38.81
C THR A 291 -8.62 16.70 38.37
N LYS A 292 -7.94 17.37 37.43
CA LYS A 292 -8.42 18.63 36.85
C LYS A 292 -8.15 18.68 35.36
N ILE A 293 -8.98 18.02 34.56
CA ILE A 293 -9.26 18.46 33.21
C ILE A 293 -10.58 19.23 33.31
N GLY A 294 -10.51 20.56 33.16
CA GLY A 294 -11.68 21.37 32.97
C GLY A 294 -12.49 20.76 31.81
N ARG A 295 -13.78 20.49 32.05
CA ARG A 295 -14.72 20.07 31.01
C ARG A 295 -14.76 21.17 29.94
N ALA A 296 -13.94 21.04 28.91
CA ALA A 296 -14.23 21.69 27.64
C ALA A 296 -15.44 20.95 27.06
N SER A 297 -16.55 21.67 26.95
CA SER A 297 -17.83 21.18 26.49
C SER A 297 -17.73 20.65 25.07
N CYS A 298 -17.86 19.32 24.92
CA CYS A 298 -18.43 18.76 23.71
C CYS A 298 -19.95 18.95 23.76
N ARG A 299 -20.41 20.10 23.34
CA ARG A 299 -21.82 20.32 22.92
C ARG A 299 -21.78 21.11 21.62
N GLU A 300 -22.63 20.60 20.70
CA GLU A 300 -23.01 21.14 19.38
C GLU A 300 -22.03 20.81 18.24
N ARG A 301 -22.39 19.91 17.27
CA ARG A 301 -23.55 20.12 16.36
C ARG A 301 -24.16 18.78 15.91
N VAL A 302 -25.45 18.82 15.86
CA VAL A 302 -26.40 17.95 15.15
C VAL A 302 -26.09 17.95 13.65
#